data_9917a1e752b5140fd7fb33a56ab82d96
#
_entry.id   9917a1e752b5140fd7fb33a56ab82d96
#
_cell.length_a   1.000
_cell.length_b   1.000
_cell.length_c   1.000
_cell.angle_alpha   90.00
_cell.angle_beta   90.00
_cell.angle_gamma   90.00
#
_symmetry.space_group_name_H-M   'P 1'
#
loop_
_entity.id
_entity.type
_entity.pdbx_description
1 polymer ?
#
loop_
_entity_poly.entity_id
_entity_poly.type
_entity_poly.pdbx_seq_one_letter_code
_entity_poly.pdbx_strand_id
1 'polypeptide(L)'
;NEVIVLDSDLNEAEGNLITPETQTEQPGGGCLIATATFGSEMAPQVQFLRELRDNTVLQTESGTLFMAGFNQFYYSFSPYIADYERENPAFKETVKLALTPLLISLTLLQYADIDSESEMLGYGIGVILLNVGIYFVIPAVFIMKIRKLQ
;
A
#
# COMPACT_ATOMS: atom_id res chain seq x y z
N ASN A 1 -19.85 -31.61 55.30
CA ASN A 1 -19.51 -30.39 56.03
C ASN A 1 -18.71 -29.44 55.17
N GLU A 2 -19.41 -28.50 54.97
CA GLU A 2 -19.28 -27.04 54.77
C GLU A 2 -18.74 -26.54 53.46
N VAL A 3 -19.73 -26.09 52.78
CA VAL A 3 -19.77 -25.11 51.74
C VAL A 3 -19.19 -23.80 52.22
N ILE A 4 -18.27 -23.20 51.49
CA ILE A 4 -18.07 -21.76 51.51
C ILE A 4 -18.20 -21.26 50.09
N VAL A 5 -19.33 -20.65 49.89
CA VAL A 5 -19.59 -19.66 48.86
C VAL A 5 -18.92 -18.35 49.25
N LEU A 6 -18.10 -17.79 48.40
CA LEU A 6 -17.70 -16.40 48.41
C LEU A 6 -17.54 -16.02 46.97
N ASP A 7 -18.49 -15.45 46.53
CA ASP A 7 -18.93 -14.06 46.44
C ASP A 7 -18.19 -13.28 45.34
N SER A 8 -18.97 -13.17 44.33
CA SER A 8 -18.84 -12.18 43.27
C SER A 8 -19.00 -10.81 43.86
N ASP A 9 -18.21 -9.94 43.51
CA ASP A 9 -18.39 -8.50 43.43
C ASP A 9 -17.11 -7.77 43.83
N LEU A 10 -16.30 -7.53 42.86
CA LEU A 10 -15.46 -6.32 42.78
C LEU A 10 -14.87 -6.25 41.35
N ASN A 11 -15.66 -5.78 40.45
CA ASN A 11 -15.06 -5.20 39.27
C ASN A 11 -15.97 -4.12 38.71
N GLU A 12 -15.85 -2.98 39.28
CA GLU A 12 -16.17 -1.72 38.60
C GLU A 12 -15.13 -0.69 38.97
N ALA A 13 -14.51 -0.19 38.00
CA ALA A 13 -13.63 0.97 37.90
C ALA A 13 -12.17 0.65 37.63
N GLU A 14 -11.85 0.32 36.41
CA GLU A 14 -10.59 0.78 35.89
C GLU A 14 -10.73 1.25 34.45
N GLY A 15 -10.47 2.51 34.39
CA GLY A 15 -10.35 3.38 33.28
C GLY A 15 -9.76 2.80 32.04
N ASN A 16 -10.37 3.17 30.98
CA ASN A 16 -9.93 3.12 29.61
C ASN A 16 -8.52 3.72 29.48
N LEU A 17 -7.51 2.95 29.79
CA LEU A 17 -6.14 3.19 29.34
C LEU A 17 -6.12 2.85 27.86
N ILE A 18 -6.23 3.87 27.04
CA ILE A 18 -5.84 3.81 25.64
C ILE A 18 -4.35 3.51 25.62
N THR A 19 -4.02 2.23 25.63
CA THR A 19 -2.71 1.76 25.21
C THR A 19 -2.60 2.11 23.73
N PRO A 20 -1.52 2.77 23.28
CA PRO A 20 -1.26 2.82 21.84
C PRO A 20 -1.12 1.36 21.41
N GLU A 21 -2.06 0.90 20.61
CA GLU A 21 -1.95 -0.39 19.96
C GLU A 21 -0.60 -0.41 19.25
N THR A 22 0.32 -1.14 19.82
CA THR A 22 1.45 -1.70 19.12
C THR A 22 0.83 -2.52 18.01
N GLN A 23 0.74 -1.93 16.83
CA GLN A 23 0.34 -2.64 15.62
C GLN A 23 1.32 -3.80 15.48
N THR A 24 0.86 -4.97 15.88
CA THR A 24 1.50 -6.23 15.57
C THR A 24 1.61 -6.23 14.05
N GLU A 25 2.83 -6.03 13.57
CA GLU A 25 3.18 -6.20 12.17
C GLU A 25 2.81 -7.62 11.77
N GLN A 26 1.64 -7.77 11.17
CA GLN A 26 1.36 -9.00 10.44
C GLN A 26 2.40 -9.10 9.32
N PRO A 27 3.11 -10.25 9.19
CA PRO A 27 3.98 -10.50 8.06
C PRO A 27 3.12 -10.72 6.82
N GLY A 28 2.73 -9.65 6.19
CA GLY A 28 1.82 -9.65 5.04
C GLY A 28 1.68 -8.24 4.47
N GLY A 29 2.80 -7.60 4.13
CA GLY A 29 2.86 -6.49 3.20
C GLY A 29 1.90 -5.34 3.47
N GLY A 30 2.11 -4.57 4.56
CA GLY A 30 1.43 -3.30 4.74
C GLY A 30 1.82 -2.30 3.64
N CYS A 31 0.85 -1.60 3.08
CA CYS A 31 1.08 -0.50 2.14
C CYS A 31 1.52 0.74 2.91
N LEU A 32 2.72 0.72 3.54
CA LEU A 32 3.17 1.74 4.50
C LEU A 32 3.08 3.17 3.96
N ILE A 33 3.61 3.41 2.76
CA ILE A 33 3.56 4.72 2.12
C ILE A 33 2.10 5.11 1.85
N ALA A 34 1.30 4.23 1.23
CA ALA A 34 -0.10 4.53 0.95
C ALA A 34 -0.92 4.76 2.24
N THR A 35 -0.67 3.99 3.30
CA THR A 35 -1.32 4.19 4.61
C THR A 35 -0.95 5.54 5.21
N ALA A 36 0.32 5.95 5.15
CA ALA A 36 0.76 7.26 5.60
C ALA A 36 0.16 8.38 4.75
N THR A 37 0.14 8.21 3.41
CA THR A 37 -0.42 9.17 2.45
C THR A 37 -1.91 9.40 2.65
N PHE A 38 -2.69 8.33 2.77
CA PHE A 38 -4.16 8.39 2.88
C PHE A 38 -4.67 8.40 4.33
N GLY A 39 -3.76 8.28 5.30
CA GLY A 39 -4.02 8.48 6.72
C GLY A 39 -4.64 7.29 7.45
N SER A 40 -4.97 6.20 6.77
CA SER A 40 -5.58 5.02 7.37
C SER A 40 -5.36 3.78 6.53
N GLU A 41 -5.20 2.63 7.18
CA GLU A 41 -5.24 1.32 6.52
C GLU A 41 -6.61 1.01 5.90
N MET A 42 -7.66 1.61 6.44
CA MET A 42 -9.04 1.48 5.95
C MET A 42 -9.37 2.44 4.82
N ALA A 43 -8.43 3.30 4.41
CA ALA A 43 -8.65 4.19 3.28
C ALA A 43 -8.95 3.37 2.01
N PRO A 44 -9.93 3.79 1.17
CA PRO A 44 -10.32 3.04 -0.02
C PRO A 44 -9.16 2.72 -0.97
N GLN A 45 -8.19 3.63 -1.08
CA GLN A 45 -7.00 3.44 -1.90
C GLN A 45 -6.09 2.33 -1.36
N VAL A 46 -5.97 2.22 -0.03
CA VAL A 46 -5.17 1.18 0.62
C VAL A 46 -5.88 -0.18 0.50
N GLN A 47 -7.19 -0.20 0.69
CA GLN A 47 -8.00 -1.41 0.51
C GLN A 47 -7.94 -1.90 -0.94
N PHE A 48 -8.05 -1.00 -1.91
CA PHE A 48 -7.89 -1.32 -3.32
C PHE A 48 -6.54 -2.00 -3.61
N LEU A 49 -5.43 -1.46 -3.08
CA LEU A 49 -4.10 -2.06 -3.27
C LEU A 49 -3.98 -3.45 -2.64
N ARG A 50 -4.60 -3.66 -1.48
CA ARG A 50 -4.64 -4.97 -0.82
C ARG A 50 -5.47 -5.97 -1.62
N GLU A 51 -6.67 -5.58 -2.04
CA GLU A 51 -7.55 -6.42 -2.86
C GLU A 51 -6.87 -6.81 -4.18
N LEU A 52 -6.26 -5.86 -4.86
CA LEU A 52 -5.55 -6.11 -6.11
C LEU A 52 -4.40 -7.10 -5.88
N ARG A 53 -3.61 -6.90 -4.83
CA ARG A 53 -2.53 -7.82 -4.46
C ARG A 53 -3.06 -9.23 -4.19
N ASP A 54 -4.06 -9.34 -3.32
CA ASP A 54 -4.52 -10.62 -2.80
C ASP A 54 -5.39 -11.39 -3.78
N ASN A 55 -6.25 -10.69 -4.53
CA ASN A 55 -7.23 -11.31 -5.42
C ASN A 55 -6.79 -11.37 -6.88
N THR A 56 -5.71 -10.70 -7.27
CA THR A 56 -5.23 -10.72 -8.64
C THR A 56 -3.76 -11.15 -8.70
N VAL A 57 -2.86 -10.39 -8.07
CA VAL A 57 -1.42 -10.61 -8.24
C VAL A 57 -0.97 -11.93 -7.60
N LEU A 58 -1.39 -12.21 -6.37
CA LEU A 58 -0.99 -13.43 -5.65
C LEU A 58 -1.71 -14.70 -6.13
N GLN A 59 -2.64 -14.60 -7.07
CA GLN A 59 -3.31 -15.76 -7.65
C GLN A 59 -2.44 -16.49 -8.68
N THR A 60 -1.32 -15.91 -9.10
CA THR A 60 -0.40 -16.47 -10.08
C THR A 60 1.00 -16.68 -9.48
N GLU A 61 1.76 -17.63 -10.01
CA GLU A 61 3.12 -17.90 -9.58
C GLU A 61 4.05 -16.71 -9.90
N SER A 62 3.95 -16.16 -11.10
CA SER A 62 4.70 -14.99 -11.53
C SER A 62 4.40 -13.75 -10.68
N GLY A 63 3.14 -13.53 -10.33
CA GLY A 63 2.73 -12.45 -9.43
C GLY A 63 3.27 -12.65 -8.01
N THR A 64 3.25 -13.88 -7.49
CA THR A 64 3.81 -14.20 -6.18
C THR A 64 5.32 -13.96 -6.13
N LEU A 65 6.07 -14.39 -7.14
CA LEU A 65 7.51 -14.16 -7.26
C LEU A 65 7.82 -12.66 -7.38
N PHE A 66 7.04 -11.93 -8.17
CA PHE A 66 7.15 -10.47 -8.27
C PHE A 66 6.95 -9.81 -6.90
N MET A 67 5.89 -10.18 -6.18
CA MET A 67 5.60 -9.60 -4.86
C MET A 67 6.68 -9.93 -3.82
N ALA A 68 7.29 -11.10 -3.88
CA ALA A 68 8.40 -11.44 -2.99
C ALA A 68 9.60 -10.50 -3.19
N GLY A 69 10.02 -10.29 -4.45
CA GLY A 69 11.10 -9.36 -4.80
C GLY A 69 10.72 -7.90 -4.52
N PHE A 70 9.50 -7.50 -4.89
CA PHE A 70 8.99 -6.17 -4.64
C PHE A 70 8.95 -5.84 -3.14
N ASN A 71 8.44 -6.72 -2.30
CA ASN A 71 8.38 -6.52 -0.85
C ASN A 71 9.76 -6.32 -0.26
N GLN A 72 10.74 -7.13 -0.64
CA GLN A 72 12.12 -6.98 -0.16
C GLN A 72 12.68 -5.60 -0.50
N PHE A 73 12.48 -5.14 -1.72
CA PHE A 73 12.89 -3.80 -2.15
C PHE A 73 12.09 -2.71 -1.43
N TYR A 74 10.76 -2.81 -1.44
CA TYR A 74 9.85 -1.82 -0.88
C TYR A 74 10.11 -1.56 0.61
N TYR A 75 10.25 -2.60 1.42
CA TYR A 75 10.51 -2.46 2.85
C TYR A 75 11.88 -1.90 3.20
N SER A 76 12.82 -1.88 2.26
CA SER A 76 14.13 -1.27 2.48
C SER A 76 14.06 0.26 2.62
N PHE A 77 13.05 0.90 2.06
CA PHE A 77 12.91 2.37 2.08
C PHE A 77 11.54 2.88 2.56
N SER A 78 10.48 2.09 2.45
CA SER A 78 9.11 2.56 2.74
C SER A 78 8.89 3.04 4.18
N PRO A 79 9.52 2.49 5.23
CA PRO A 79 9.38 3.04 6.58
C PRO A 79 9.85 4.49 6.68
N TYR A 80 11.01 4.81 6.07
CA TYR A 80 11.56 6.16 6.07
C TYR A 80 10.66 7.17 5.35
N ILE A 81 10.09 6.77 4.22
CA ILE A 81 9.16 7.60 3.47
C ILE A 81 7.88 7.82 4.28
N ALA A 82 7.30 6.78 4.85
CA ALA A 82 6.08 6.85 5.64
C ALA A 82 6.25 7.72 6.90
N ASP A 83 7.40 7.64 7.58
CA ASP A 83 7.71 8.48 8.73
C ASP A 83 7.86 9.95 8.32
N TYR A 84 8.56 10.22 7.21
CA TYR A 84 8.70 11.58 6.71
C TYR A 84 7.37 12.20 6.24
N GLU A 85 6.46 11.39 5.69
CA GLU A 85 5.09 11.85 5.36
C GLU A 85 4.29 12.25 6.60
N ARG A 86 4.47 11.54 7.72
CA ARG A 86 3.78 11.86 8.99
C ARG A 86 4.24 13.20 9.56
N GLU A 87 5.51 13.53 9.39
CA GLU A 87 6.13 14.75 9.91
C GLU A 87 5.96 15.95 8.97
N ASN A 88 5.80 15.70 7.65
CA ASN A 88 5.79 16.76 6.64
C ASN A 88 4.54 16.71 5.76
N PRO A 89 3.51 17.54 6.05
CA PRO A 89 2.27 17.57 5.29
C PRO A 89 2.46 17.93 3.80
N ALA A 90 3.42 18.82 3.47
CA ALA A 90 3.69 19.19 2.08
C ALA A 90 4.29 18.03 1.29
N PHE A 91 5.16 17.24 1.91
CA PHE A 91 5.71 16.02 1.31
C PHE A 91 4.61 14.97 1.11
N LYS A 92 3.75 14.78 2.10
CA LYS A 92 2.59 13.89 2.02
C LYS A 92 1.70 14.21 0.80
N GLU A 93 1.35 15.48 0.57
CA GLU A 93 0.57 15.88 -0.61
C GLU A 93 1.33 15.62 -1.92
N THR A 94 2.64 15.79 -1.94
CA THR A 94 3.48 15.44 -3.10
C THR A 94 3.44 13.94 -3.40
N VAL A 95 3.58 13.09 -2.37
CA VAL A 95 3.49 11.64 -2.53
C VAL A 95 2.08 11.23 -3.00
N LYS A 96 1.05 11.86 -2.47
CA LYS A 96 -0.34 11.62 -2.90
C LYS A 96 -0.54 11.92 -4.39
N LEU A 97 0.00 13.03 -4.87
CA LEU A 97 0.00 13.36 -6.31
C LEU A 97 0.77 12.33 -7.14
N ALA A 98 1.91 11.86 -6.63
CA ALA A 98 2.70 10.83 -7.29
C ALA A 98 1.99 9.47 -7.32
N LEU A 99 1.30 9.08 -6.25
CA LEU A 99 0.55 7.81 -6.18
C LEU A 99 -0.70 7.80 -7.06
N THR A 100 -1.29 8.96 -7.35
CA THR A 100 -2.56 9.04 -8.09
C THR A 100 -2.49 8.37 -9.47
N PRO A 101 -1.53 8.68 -10.37
CA PRO A 101 -1.46 8.00 -11.67
C PRO A 101 -1.09 6.52 -11.54
N LEU A 102 -0.31 6.14 -10.53
CA LEU A 102 -0.04 4.73 -10.24
C LEU A 102 -1.34 3.98 -9.91
N LEU A 103 -2.15 4.50 -8.99
CA LEU A 103 -3.43 3.90 -8.61
C LEU A 103 -4.36 3.78 -9.82
N ILE A 104 -4.44 4.82 -10.66
CA ILE A 104 -5.24 4.78 -11.90
C ILE A 104 -4.74 3.68 -12.84
N SER A 105 -3.43 3.55 -13.04
CA SER A 105 -2.88 2.52 -13.91
C SER A 105 -3.12 1.10 -13.37
N LEU A 106 -3.10 0.93 -12.05
CA LEU A 106 -3.38 -0.35 -11.40
C LEU A 106 -4.86 -0.76 -11.50
N THR A 107 -5.79 0.17 -11.70
CA THR A 107 -7.20 -0.20 -11.94
C THR A 107 -7.37 -1.02 -13.23
N LEU A 108 -6.44 -0.90 -14.18
CA LEU A 108 -6.45 -1.74 -15.38
C LEU A 108 -6.29 -3.24 -15.05
N LEU A 109 -5.51 -3.57 -14.04
CA LEU A 109 -5.36 -4.97 -13.58
C LEU A 109 -6.63 -5.50 -12.89
N GLN A 110 -7.38 -4.63 -12.22
CA GLN A 110 -8.62 -5.02 -11.55
C GLN A 110 -9.75 -5.35 -12.56
N TYR A 111 -9.76 -4.66 -13.70
CA TYR A 111 -10.75 -4.89 -14.76
C TYR A 111 -10.32 -5.95 -15.78
N ALA A 112 -9.09 -6.41 -15.73
CA ALA A 112 -8.61 -7.49 -16.58
C ALA A 112 -9.00 -8.85 -15.96
N ASP A 113 -9.65 -9.69 -16.75
CA ASP A 113 -9.84 -11.09 -16.39
C ASP A 113 -8.50 -11.80 -16.55
N ILE A 114 -7.79 -12.00 -15.45
CA ILE A 114 -6.46 -12.60 -15.42
C ILE A 114 -6.57 -14.01 -14.87
N ASP A 115 -6.72 -14.97 -15.76
CA ASP A 115 -6.90 -16.39 -15.43
C ASP A 115 -5.67 -17.25 -15.74
N SER A 116 -4.61 -16.63 -16.28
CA SER A 116 -3.41 -17.35 -16.68
C SER A 116 -2.12 -16.62 -16.37
N GLU A 117 -1.02 -17.39 -16.25
CA GLU A 117 0.33 -16.85 -16.04
C GLU A 117 0.79 -15.89 -17.14
N SER A 118 0.42 -16.19 -18.39
CA SER A 118 0.78 -15.35 -19.55
C SER A 118 0.04 -14.02 -19.54
N GLU A 119 -1.21 -14.00 -19.09
CA GLU A 119 -1.99 -12.77 -18.93
C GLU A 119 -1.46 -11.92 -17.79
N MET A 120 -1.15 -12.53 -16.64
CA MET A 120 -0.52 -11.81 -15.53
C MET A 120 0.80 -11.16 -15.95
N LEU A 121 1.65 -11.88 -16.66
CA LEU A 121 2.92 -11.34 -17.18
C LEU A 121 2.66 -10.21 -18.19
N GLY A 122 1.73 -10.39 -19.11
CA GLY A 122 1.41 -9.40 -20.13
C GLY A 122 0.86 -8.10 -19.54
N TYR A 123 -0.17 -8.19 -18.73
CA TYR A 123 -0.77 -7.03 -18.07
C TYR A 123 0.16 -6.40 -17.03
N GLY A 124 0.89 -7.21 -16.24
CA GLY A 124 1.84 -6.73 -15.25
C GLY A 124 2.98 -5.94 -15.88
N ILE A 125 3.61 -6.48 -16.93
CA ILE A 125 4.65 -5.77 -17.70
C ILE A 125 4.07 -4.53 -18.36
N GLY A 126 2.87 -4.60 -18.93
CA GLY A 126 2.18 -3.47 -19.53
C GLY A 126 1.98 -2.32 -18.55
N VAL A 127 1.51 -2.59 -17.33
CA VAL A 127 1.34 -1.58 -16.27
C VAL A 127 2.68 -1.00 -15.82
N ILE A 128 3.72 -1.81 -15.70
CA ILE A 128 5.07 -1.34 -15.36
C ILE A 128 5.57 -0.36 -16.45
N LEU A 129 5.49 -0.75 -17.72
CA LEU A 129 5.91 0.11 -18.84
C LEU A 129 5.09 1.39 -18.93
N LEU A 130 3.78 1.32 -18.69
CA LEU A 130 2.91 2.48 -18.62
C LEU A 130 3.36 3.46 -17.54
N ASN A 131 3.67 2.97 -16.34
CA ASN A 131 4.16 3.81 -15.24
C ASN A 131 5.55 4.38 -15.54
N VAL A 132 6.46 3.63 -16.13
CA VAL A 132 7.75 4.16 -16.60
C VAL A 132 7.52 5.29 -17.61
N GLY A 133 6.57 5.14 -18.53
CA GLY A 133 6.16 6.20 -19.46
C GLY A 133 5.67 7.46 -18.74
N ILE A 134 4.75 7.31 -17.80
CA ILE A 134 4.15 8.42 -17.05
C ILE A 134 5.19 9.16 -16.22
N TYR A 135 6.03 8.47 -15.48
CA TYR A 135 6.94 9.10 -14.51
C TYR A 135 8.28 9.56 -15.09
N PHE A 136 8.72 9.00 -16.21
CA PHE A 136 10.03 9.31 -16.79
C PHE A 136 9.93 9.89 -18.19
N VAL A 137 9.17 9.27 -19.09
CA VAL A 137 9.14 9.71 -20.51
C VAL A 137 8.38 11.04 -20.67
N ILE A 138 7.21 11.19 -20.05
CA ILE A 138 6.42 12.42 -20.17
C ILE A 138 7.18 13.62 -19.61
N PRO A 139 7.74 13.59 -18.38
CA PRO A 139 8.53 14.72 -17.87
C PRO A 139 9.77 15.01 -18.71
N ALA A 140 10.48 13.99 -19.20
CA ALA A 140 11.65 14.17 -20.05
C ALA A 140 11.30 14.89 -21.37
N VAL A 141 10.23 14.46 -22.04
CA VAL A 141 9.76 15.11 -23.28
C VAL A 141 9.33 16.56 -23.03
N PHE A 142 8.64 16.79 -21.90
CA PHE A 142 8.20 18.12 -21.51
C PHE A 142 9.39 19.07 -21.27
N ILE A 143 10.42 18.63 -20.54
CA ILE A 143 11.64 19.39 -20.31
C ILE A 143 12.36 19.67 -21.62
N MET A 144 12.51 18.69 -22.51
CA MET A 144 13.15 18.86 -23.81
C MET A 144 12.39 19.89 -24.69
N LYS A 145 11.06 19.87 -24.64
CA LYS A 145 10.23 20.82 -25.39
C LYS A 145 10.39 22.25 -24.90
N ILE A 146 10.42 22.44 -23.57
CA ILE A 146 10.64 23.79 -22.98
C ILE A 146 12.03 24.32 -23.38
N ARG A 147 13.08 23.48 -23.29
CA ARG A 147 14.44 23.88 -23.66
C ARG A 147 14.60 24.24 -25.13
N LYS A 148 13.75 23.74 -26.03
CA LYS A 148 13.73 24.12 -27.44
C LYS A 148 13.02 25.46 -27.73
N LEU A 149 12.23 25.95 -26.79
CA LEU A 149 11.46 27.20 -26.91
C LEU A 149 12.20 28.38 -26.30
N GLN A 150 13.32 28.16 -25.63
CA GLN A 150 14.27 29.15 -25.14
C GLN A 150 15.47 29.26 -26.07
#